data_7f0527771aa95aa4a42e5b730668281e
#
_entry.id   7f0527771aa95aa4a42e5b730668281e
#
_cell.length_a   1.000
_cell.length_b   1.000
_cell.length_c   1.000
_cell.angle_alpha   90.00
_cell.angle_beta   90.00
_cell.angle_gamma   90.00
#
_symmetry.space_group_name_H-M   'P 1'
#
loop_
_entity.id
_entity.type
_entity.pdbx_description
1 polymer ?
#
loop_
_entity_poly.entity_id
_entity_poly.type
_entity_poly.pdbx_seq_one_letter_code
_entity_poly.pdbx_strand_id
1 'polypeptide(L)'
;MILAAVALASCCGPKDGEYTFRILTTNDVHGRYFDSLYVTDATDNALTNVAWYVDSLRKAEGAENVILLDDGDCLQGDNAAYYFNYIDTTSKHLFARMTEYIGYDAVVVGNHDIETGHKVYDRMVKTMKVPFLAANAIRTDNGKPYFQEYVTLKRHGLK
;
A
#
# COMPACT_ATOMS: atom_id res chain seq x y z
N MET A 1 -39.48 -9.06 34.73
CA MET A 1 -38.04 -9.16 35.06
C MET A 1 -37.27 -9.16 33.74
N ILE A 2 -36.65 -8.03 33.43
CA ILE A 2 -35.79 -7.89 32.21
C ILE A 2 -34.37 -8.14 32.67
N LEU A 3 -33.77 -9.24 32.23
CA LEU A 3 -32.34 -9.51 32.44
C LEU A 3 -31.55 -8.69 31.41
N ALA A 4 -30.88 -7.64 31.90
CA ALA A 4 -29.91 -6.90 31.08
C ALA A 4 -28.62 -7.72 31.03
N ALA A 5 -28.27 -8.30 29.88
CA ALA A 5 -26.98 -8.90 29.62
C ALA A 5 -25.96 -7.77 29.43
N VAL A 6 -25.11 -7.55 30.43
CA VAL A 6 -23.93 -6.67 30.30
C VAL A 6 -22.87 -7.43 29.51
N ALA A 7 -22.70 -7.09 28.24
CA ALA A 7 -21.57 -7.54 27.44
C ALA A 7 -20.29 -6.85 27.97
N LEU A 8 -19.50 -7.56 28.74
CA LEU A 8 -18.14 -7.12 29.09
C LEU A 8 -17.28 -7.18 27.82
N ALA A 9 -17.09 -6.02 27.18
CA ALA A 9 -16.08 -5.87 26.15
C ALA A 9 -14.71 -6.01 26.83
N SER A 10 -14.14 -7.20 26.77
CA SER A 10 -12.76 -7.46 27.16
C SER A 10 -11.85 -6.64 26.26
N CYS A 11 -11.29 -5.54 26.76
CA CYS A 11 -10.14 -4.88 26.12
C CYS A 11 -8.95 -5.83 26.26
N CYS A 12 -8.81 -6.76 25.33
CA CYS A 12 -7.59 -7.57 25.22
C CYS A 12 -6.47 -6.65 24.72
N GLY A 13 -5.72 -6.07 25.65
CA GLY A 13 -4.39 -5.53 25.38
C GLY A 13 -3.45 -6.64 24.90
N PRO A 14 -2.23 -6.29 24.45
CA PRO A 14 -1.22 -7.27 24.09
C PRO A 14 -0.97 -8.19 25.27
N LYS A 15 -0.83 -9.50 25.01
CA LYS A 15 -0.41 -10.44 26.04
C LYS A 15 1.09 -10.31 26.26
N ASP A 16 1.56 -10.55 27.50
CA ASP A 16 3.00 -10.65 27.74
C ASP A 16 3.58 -11.78 26.91
N GLY A 17 4.68 -11.51 26.22
CA GLY A 17 5.31 -12.48 25.33
C GLY A 17 6.29 -11.84 24.35
N GLU A 18 6.91 -12.69 23.55
CA GLU A 18 7.77 -12.30 22.44
C GLU A 18 6.95 -12.28 21.15
N TYR A 19 7.09 -11.25 20.37
CA TYR A 19 6.42 -11.06 19.09
C TYR A 19 7.47 -10.88 17.99
N THR A 20 7.36 -11.65 16.95
CA THR A 20 8.23 -11.57 15.77
C THR A 20 7.43 -11.07 14.58
N PHE A 21 7.94 -10.05 13.90
CA PHE A 21 7.35 -9.51 12.68
C PHE A 21 8.32 -9.61 11.52
N ARG A 22 7.81 -9.98 10.37
CA ARG A 22 8.51 -9.89 9.09
C ARG A 22 8.05 -8.63 8.37
N ILE A 23 9.00 -7.72 8.14
CA ILE A 23 8.75 -6.52 7.36
C ILE A 23 9.31 -6.75 5.96
N LEU A 24 8.46 -6.58 4.97
CA LEU A 24 8.80 -6.65 3.55
C LEU A 24 8.62 -5.27 2.94
N THR A 25 9.52 -4.88 2.08
CA THR A 25 9.42 -3.64 1.32
C THR A 25 9.56 -3.92 -0.18
N THR A 26 8.78 -3.19 -0.97
CA THR A 26 9.02 -2.99 -2.39
C THR A 26 9.43 -1.54 -2.60
N ASN A 27 10.19 -1.27 -3.65
CA ASN A 27 10.60 0.07 -4.04
C ASN A 27 10.87 0.10 -5.54
N ASP A 28 10.75 1.25 -6.15
CA ASP A 28 11.10 1.47 -7.56
C ASP A 28 10.42 0.46 -8.51
N VAL A 29 9.14 0.18 -8.28
CA VAL A 29 8.37 -0.76 -9.13
C VAL A 29 8.20 -0.19 -10.54
N HIS A 30 8.19 1.13 -10.69
CA HIS A 30 8.18 1.85 -11.97
C HIS A 30 7.15 1.32 -12.97
N GLY A 31 5.94 1.04 -12.48
CA GLY A 31 4.85 0.56 -13.33
C GLY A 31 4.94 -0.91 -13.75
N ARG A 32 5.97 -1.64 -13.32
CA ARG A 32 6.13 -3.07 -13.56
C ARG A 32 5.14 -3.88 -12.70
N TYR A 33 3.88 -3.82 -13.11
CA TYR A 33 2.80 -4.46 -12.37
C TYR A 33 2.62 -5.92 -12.72
N PHE A 34 2.91 -6.30 -13.97
CA PHE A 34 2.78 -7.65 -14.51
C PHE A 34 4.12 -8.20 -14.98
N ASP A 35 4.31 -9.49 -14.81
CA ASP A 35 5.53 -10.20 -15.19
C ASP A 35 5.68 -10.44 -16.69
N SER A 36 4.60 -10.36 -17.45
CA SER A 36 4.62 -10.53 -18.90
C SER A 36 4.98 -9.24 -19.63
N LEU A 37 5.96 -9.33 -20.51
CA LEU A 37 6.35 -8.26 -21.41
C LEU A 37 5.71 -8.51 -22.77
N TYR A 38 4.57 -7.90 -23.03
CA TYR A 38 3.81 -8.08 -24.28
C TYR A 38 4.58 -7.79 -25.57
N VAL A 39 5.69 -7.05 -25.49
CA VAL A 39 6.51 -6.66 -26.63
C VAL A 39 7.55 -7.74 -26.99
N THR A 40 7.99 -8.54 -26.03
CA THR A 40 9.14 -9.43 -26.19
C THR A 40 8.87 -10.88 -25.82
N ASP A 41 7.64 -11.23 -25.42
CA ASP A 41 7.28 -12.54 -24.84
C ASP A 41 8.19 -12.97 -23.66
N ALA A 42 8.97 -12.04 -23.12
CA ALA A 42 9.81 -12.27 -21.96
C ALA A 42 9.01 -12.14 -20.67
N THR A 43 9.48 -12.80 -19.62
CA THR A 43 8.98 -12.62 -18.26
C THR A 43 10.03 -11.92 -17.40
N ASP A 44 9.62 -11.10 -16.48
CA ASP A 44 10.49 -10.41 -15.56
C ASP A 44 9.82 -10.29 -14.18
N ASN A 45 10.59 -9.90 -13.17
CA ASN A 45 10.03 -9.65 -11.85
C ASN A 45 9.04 -8.48 -11.88
N ALA A 46 7.94 -8.65 -11.18
CA ALA A 46 6.86 -7.68 -11.16
C ALA A 46 6.06 -7.72 -9.85
N LEU A 47 5.14 -6.79 -9.70
CA LEU A 47 4.27 -6.72 -8.52
C LEU A 47 3.40 -7.99 -8.34
N THR A 48 3.05 -8.67 -9.43
CA THR A 48 2.35 -9.97 -9.39
C THR A 48 3.16 -11.07 -8.69
N ASN A 49 4.49 -11.07 -8.83
CA ASN A 49 5.36 -12.02 -8.14
C ASN A 49 5.43 -11.71 -6.63
N VAL A 50 5.43 -10.42 -6.27
CA VAL A 50 5.35 -9.98 -4.87
C VAL A 50 4.07 -10.51 -4.21
N ALA A 51 2.92 -10.41 -4.89
CA ALA A 51 1.66 -10.94 -4.40
C ALA A 51 1.75 -12.42 -4.01
N TRP A 52 2.35 -13.21 -4.88
CA TRP A 52 2.55 -14.65 -4.68
C TRP A 52 3.45 -14.95 -3.47
N TYR A 53 4.56 -14.23 -3.39
CA TYR A 53 5.53 -14.39 -2.29
C TYR A 53 4.93 -14.00 -0.94
N VAL A 54 4.26 -12.84 -0.88
CA VAL A 54 3.62 -12.35 0.34
C VAL A 54 2.51 -13.28 0.82
N ASP A 55 1.69 -13.80 -0.11
CA ASP A 55 0.63 -14.77 0.24
C ASP A 55 1.24 -16.05 0.83
N SER A 56 2.35 -16.54 0.29
CA SER A 56 3.05 -17.72 0.84
C SER A 56 3.58 -17.47 2.26
N LEU A 57 4.16 -16.30 2.52
CA LEU A 57 4.65 -15.95 3.85
C LEU A 57 3.51 -15.78 4.87
N ARG A 58 2.42 -15.11 4.47
CA ARG A 58 1.25 -14.96 5.33
C ARG A 58 0.63 -16.32 5.72
N LYS A 59 0.65 -17.29 4.80
CA LYS A 59 0.20 -18.65 5.08
C LYS A 59 1.15 -19.40 6.02
N ALA A 60 2.45 -19.20 5.87
CA ALA A 60 3.47 -19.89 6.67
C ALA A 60 3.64 -19.31 8.08
N GLU A 61 3.61 -17.99 8.22
CA GLU A 61 3.98 -17.29 9.44
C GLU A 61 2.80 -16.63 10.15
N GLY A 62 1.63 -16.59 9.51
CA GLY A 62 0.45 -15.86 9.98
C GLY A 62 0.39 -14.44 9.43
N ALA A 63 -0.78 -14.05 8.93
CA ALA A 63 -0.96 -12.76 8.27
C ALA A 63 -0.65 -11.55 9.17
N GLU A 64 -0.89 -11.66 10.47
CA GLU A 64 -0.60 -10.60 11.44
C GLU A 64 0.89 -10.39 11.72
N ASN A 65 1.73 -11.36 11.37
CA ASN A 65 3.17 -11.29 11.53
C ASN A 65 3.88 -10.67 10.32
N VAL A 66 3.18 -10.49 9.21
CA VAL A 66 3.75 -9.97 7.96
C VAL A 66 3.27 -8.54 7.73
N ILE A 67 4.20 -7.61 7.67
CA ILE A 67 3.99 -6.20 7.36
C ILE A 67 4.56 -5.95 5.95
N LEU A 68 3.75 -5.41 5.06
CA LEU A 68 4.13 -5.14 3.68
C LEU A 68 4.05 -3.63 3.39
N LEU A 69 5.17 -3.04 3.04
CA LEU A 69 5.31 -1.63 2.75
C LEU A 69 5.82 -1.42 1.32
N ASP A 70 5.61 -0.23 0.79
CA ASP A 70 6.19 0.21 -0.47
C ASP A 70 6.85 1.57 -0.27
N ASP A 71 8.08 1.73 -0.76
CA ASP A 71 8.90 2.93 -0.56
C ASP A 71 8.78 3.95 -1.70
N GLY A 72 7.84 3.72 -2.63
CA GLY A 72 7.50 4.69 -3.68
C GLY A 72 8.10 4.38 -5.05
N ASP A 73 7.97 5.36 -5.94
CA ASP A 73 8.34 5.31 -7.37
C ASP A 73 7.61 4.20 -8.14
N CYS A 74 6.29 4.18 -7.98
CA CYS A 74 5.43 3.18 -8.58
C CYS A 74 4.59 3.70 -9.75
N LEU A 75 4.40 5.01 -9.88
CA LEU A 75 3.46 5.59 -10.84
C LEU A 75 4.08 6.04 -12.16
N GLN A 76 5.37 5.85 -12.36
CA GLN A 76 6.07 6.20 -13.59
C GLN A 76 6.86 4.99 -14.13
N GLY A 77 7.00 4.87 -15.43
CA GLY A 77 7.84 3.86 -16.09
C GLY A 77 7.08 3.06 -17.14
N ASP A 78 6.61 1.87 -16.81
CA ASP A 78 6.02 0.94 -17.76
C ASP A 78 4.67 1.42 -18.32
N ASN A 79 4.28 0.85 -19.46
CA ASN A 79 3.07 1.18 -20.21
C ASN A 79 1.79 1.12 -19.37
N ALA A 80 1.70 0.20 -18.41
CA ALA A 80 0.53 0.08 -17.55
C ALA A 80 0.36 1.32 -16.66
N ALA A 81 1.45 1.84 -16.08
CA ALA A 81 1.40 3.08 -15.31
C ALA A 81 0.99 4.25 -16.21
N TYR A 82 1.63 4.40 -17.38
CA TYR A 82 1.29 5.45 -18.33
C TYR A 82 -0.19 5.43 -18.74
N TYR A 83 -0.73 4.27 -19.04
CA TYR A 83 -2.12 4.11 -19.43
C TYR A 83 -3.08 4.63 -18.34
N PHE A 84 -2.90 4.21 -17.10
CA PHE A 84 -3.76 4.65 -15.99
C PHE A 84 -3.46 6.07 -15.52
N ASN A 85 -2.27 6.60 -15.79
CA ASN A 85 -1.98 7.99 -15.51
C ASN A 85 -2.70 8.95 -16.47
N TYR A 86 -2.66 8.65 -17.78
CA TYR A 86 -2.92 9.67 -18.81
C TYR A 86 -4.00 9.28 -19.82
N ILE A 87 -4.34 8.00 -19.97
CA ILE A 87 -5.35 7.53 -20.93
C ILE A 87 -6.65 7.21 -20.19
N ASP A 88 -6.65 6.24 -19.29
CA ASP A 88 -7.81 5.98 -18.42
C ASP A 88 -7.69 6.79 -17.12
N THR A 89 -8.12 8.03 -17.19
CA THR A 89 -8.08 8.94 -16.04
C THR A 89 -9.29 8.87 -15.13
N THR A 90 -10.28 8.04 -15.45
CA THR A 90 -11.56 7.95 -14.73
C THR A 90 -11.66 6.72 -13.82
N SER A 91 -11.11 5.60 -14.24
CA SER A 91 -11.07 4.39 -13.43
C SER A 91 -10.15 4.55 -12.22
N LYS A 92 -10.40 3.75 -11.20
CA LYS A 92 -9.45 3.61 -10.09
C LYS A 92 -8.10 3.11 -10.65
N HIS A 93 -7.04 3.81 -10.34
CA HIS A 93 -5.70 3.51 -10.84
C HIS A 93 -5.31 2.06 -10.54
N LEU A 94 -4.68 1.38 -11.51
CA LEU A 94 -4.32 -0.04 -11.37
C LEU A 94 -3.43 -0.29 -10.15
N PHE A 95 -2.43 0.54 -9.91
CA PHE A 95 -1.57 0.43 -8.72
C PHE A 95 -2.37 0.45 -7.41
N ALA A 96 -3.33 1.38 -7.28
CA ALA A 96 -4.19 1.44 -6.10
C ALA A 96 -5.03 0.15 -5.92
N ARG A 97 -5.46 -0.48 -7.01
CA ARG A 97 -6.18 -1.76 -6.95
C ARG A 97 -5.26 -2.91 -6.56
N MET A 98 -4.04 -2.92 -7.09
CA MET A 98 -3.07 -3.98 -6.81
C MET A 98 -2.58 -3.92 -5.36
N THR A 99 -2.25 -2.75 -4.86
CA THR A 99 -1.82 -2.60 -3.46
C THR A 99 -2.90 -3.03 -2.48
N GLU A 100 -4.16 -2.75 -2.77
CA GLU A 100 -5.29 -3.23 -1.98
C GLU A 100 -5.47 -4.75 -2.08
N TYR A 101 -5.35 -5.32 -3.27
CA TYR A 101 -5.47 -6.76 -3.49
C TYR A 101 -4.35 -7.55 -2.81
N ILE A 102 -3.10 -7.08 -2.92
CA ILE A 102 -1.93 -7.71 -2.31
C ILE A 102 -1.95 -7.50 -0.78
N GLY A 103 -2.63 -6.45 -0.31
CA GLY A 103 -2.76 -6.12 1.09
C GLY A 103 -1.52 -5.41 1.64
N TYR A 104 -1.09 -4.35 0.95
CA TYR A 104 -0.09 -3.44 1.51
C TYR A 104 -0.63 -2.72 2.75
N ASP A 105 0.24 -2.53 3.73
CA ASP A 105 -0.07 -1.80 4.95
C ASP A 105 0.10 -0.29 4.78
N ALA A 106 1.06 0.12 3.98
CA ALA A 106 1.27 1.50 3.58
C ALA A 106 2.12 1.58 2.30
N VAL A 107 2.01 2.71 1.61
CA VAL A 107 2.80 3.08 0.43
C VAL A 107 3.34 4.48 0.65
N VAL A 108 4.62 4.69 0.42
CA VAL A 108 5.26 6.01 0.45
C VAL A 108 5.19 6.65 -0.95
N VAL A 109 5.14 7.95 -0.99
CA VAL A 109 5.20 8.74 -2.23
C VAL A 109 6.66 8.95 -2.61
N GLY A 110 7.08 8.42 -3.74
CA GLY A 110 8.41 8.65 -4.30
C GLY A 110 8.48 9.93 -5.15
N ASN A 111 9.68 10.29 -5.60
CA ASN A 111 9.88 11.48 -6.42
C ASN A 111 9.25 11.34 -7.80
N HIS A 112 9.32 10.16 -8.41
CA HIS A 112 8.68 9.88 -9.70
C HIS A 112 7.15 9.82 -9.60
N ASP A 113 6.59 9.52 -8.43
CA ASP A 113 5.14 9.61 -8.23
C ASP A 113 4.65 11.06 -8.31
N ILE A 114 5.43 12.01 -7.75
CA ILE A 114 5.14 13.46 -7.82
C ILE A 114 5.27 14.00 -9.26
N GLU A 115 6.21 13.51 -10.03
CA GLU A 115 6.43 13.93 -11.42
C GLU A 115 5.24 13.64 -12.34
N THR A 116 4.37 12.70 -11.97
CA THR A 116 3.13 12.41 -12.72
C THR A 116 2.13 13.56 -12.74
N GLY A 117 2.28 14.50 -11.80
CA GLY A 117 1.46 15.70 -11.68
C GLY A 117 0.18 15.52 -10.87
N HIS A 118 -0.42 16.64 -10.48
CA HIS A 118 -1.59 16.72 -9.62
C HIS A 118 -2.76 15.84 -10.07
N LYS A 119 -3.04 15.77 -11.37
CA LYS A 119 -4.17 14.96 -11.88
C LYS A 119 -4.03 13.47 -11.54
N VAL A 120 -2.82 12.98 -11.40
CA VAL A 120 -2.54 11.57 -11.09
C VAL A 120 -2.53 11.37 -9.58
N TYR A 121 -1.60 12.01 -8.87
CA TYR A 121 -1.45 11.73 -7.45
C TYR A 121 -2.63 12.24 -6.58
N ASP A 122 -3.35 13.30 -6.98
CA ASP A 122 -4.60 13.69 -6.31
C ASP A 122 -5.68 12.61 -6.43
N ARG A 123 -5.74 11.94 -7.61
CA ARG A 123 -6.63 10.80 -7.79
C ARG A 123 -6.21 9.63 -6.91
N MET A 124 -4.91 9.39 -6.75
CA MET A 124 -4.40 8.38 -5.84
C MET A 124 -4.81 8.67 -4.39
N VAL A 125 -4.53 9.87 -3.89
CA VAL A 125 -4.95 10.32 -2.55
C VAL A 125 -6.45 10.12 -2.32
N LYS A 126 -7.27 10.41 -3.33
CA LYS A 126 -8.73 10.32 -3.23
C LYS A 126 -9.26 8.88 -3.28
N THR A 127 -8.63 7.99 -4.02
CA THR A 127 -9.20 6.68 -4.37
C THR A 127 -8.50 5.48 -3.73
N MET A 128 -7.26 5.65 -3.31
CA MET A 128 -6.47 4.61 -2.67
C MET A 128 -6.96 4.35 -1.24
N LYS A 129 -7.17 3.09 -0.88
CA LYS A 129 -7.56 2.71 0.49
C LYS A 129 -6.35 2.42 1.37
N VAL A 130 -5.25 1.97 0.74
CA VAL A 130 -3.97 1.82 1.42
C VAL A 130 -3.42 3.21 1.72
N PRO A 131 -2.93 3.50 2.93
CA PRO A 131 -2.33 4.77 3.28
C PRO A 131 -1.21 5.16 2.30
N PHE A 132 -1.32 6.36 1.70
CA PHE A 132 -0.33 6.92 0.77
C PHE A 132 0.38 8.08 1.48
N LEU A 133 1.64 7.86 1.87
CA LEU A 133 2.34 8.62 2.89
C LEU A 133 3.43 9.52 2.33
N ALA A 134 3.49 10.77 2.80
CA ALA A 134 4.66 11.64 2.61
C ALA A 134 4.68 12.74 3.68
N ALA A 135 5.42 12.52 4.76
CA ALA A 135 5.50 13.47 5.87
C ALA A 135 6.20 14.80 5.52
N ASN A 136 7.07 14.79 4.51
CA ASN A 136 7.86 15.94 4.07
C ASN A 136 7.24 16.73 2.91
N ALA A 137 6.13 16.26 2.34
CA ALA A 137 5.45 16.96 1.25
C ALA A 137 4.45 17.98 1.81
N ILE A 138 4.85 19.24 1.84
CA ILE A 138 4.10 20.33 2.47
C ILE A 138 3.48 21.23 1.40
N ARG A 139 2.22 21.57 1.57
CA ARG A 139 1.48 22.51 0.73
C ARG A 139 2.02 23.91 0.90
N THR A 140 2.33 24.57 -0.18
CA THR A 140 2.86 25.94 -0.16
C THR A 140 1.82 27.01 0.16
N ASP A 141 0.53 26.70 -0.05
CA ASP A 141 -0.58 27.62 0.18
C ASP A 141 -0.96 27.75 1.67
N ASN A 142 -0.73 26.73 2.48
CA ASN A 142 -1.20 26.72 3.87
C ASN A 142 -0.25 26.05 4.89
N GLY A 143 0.90 25.54 4.44
CA GLY A 143 1.91 24.91 5.28
C GLY A 143 1.49 23.55 5.87
N LYS A 144 0.39 22.94 5.41
CA LYS A 144 -0.08 21.65 5.89
C LYS A 144 0.47 20.50 5.03
N PRO A 145 0.58 19.29 5.58
CA PRO A 145 0.93 18.11 4.81
C PRO A 145 0.00 17.93 3.61
N TYR A 146 0.57 17.55 2.48
CA TYR A 146 -0.19 17.26 1.26
C TYR A 146 -0.77 15.84 1.28
N PHE A 147 0.02 14.90 1.75
CA PHE A 147 -0.34 13.51 1.94
C PHE A 147 -0.51 13.19 3.43
N GLN A 148 -0.94 12.00 3.72
CA GLN A 148 -0.94 11.50 5.09
C GLN A 148 0.51 11.38 5.58
N GLU A 149 0.80 11.87 6.80
CA GLU A 149 2.17 11.92 7.31
C GLU A 149 2.66 10.56 7.79
N TYR A 150 1.80 9.80 8.45
CA TYR A 150 2.11 8.48 9.01
C TYR A 150 0.85 7.63 9.19
N VAL A 151 1.04 6.36 9.41
CA VAL A 151 -0.01 5.43 9.83
C VAL A 151 0.46 4.60 11.03
N THR A 152 -0.44 4.30 11.93
CA THR A 152 -0.17 3.37 13.04
C THR A 152 -0.78 2.01 12.72
N LEU A 153 0.07 1.02 12.58
CA LEU A 153 -0.35 -0.37 12.39
C LEU A 153 -0.63 -1.02 13.73
N LYS A 154 -1.67 -1.85 13.76
CA LYS A 154 -2.00 -2.66 14.93
C LYS A 154 -1.83 -4.14 14.60
N ARG A 155 -1.02 -4.84 15.38
CA ARG A 155 -0.77 -6.27 15.27
C ARG A 155 -0.72 -6.90 16.66
N HIS A 156 -1.43 -7.98 16.90
CA HIS A 156 -1.47 -8.66 18.21
C HIS A 156 -1.79 -7.75 19.41
N GLY A 157 -2.53 -6.66 19.18
CA GLY A 157 -2.79 -5.65 20.20
C GLY A 157 -1.66 -4.64 20.42
N LEU A 158 -0.50 -4.81 19.78
CA LEU A 158 0.59 -3.83 19.72
C LEU A 158 0.29 -2.71 18.71
N LYS A 159 0.93 -1.55 18.91
CA LYS A 159 0.89 -0.40 17.97
C LYS A 159 2.31 0.00 17.63
#